data_7a49c082fbc02bf274912469c507b88e
#
_entry.id   7a49c082fbc02bf274912469c507b88e
#
_cell.length_a   1.000
_cell.length_b   1.000
_cell.length_c   1.000
_cell.angle_alpha   90.00
_cell.angle_beta   90.00
_cell.angle_gamma   90.00
#
_symmetry.space_group_name_H-M   'P 1'
#
loop_
_entity.id
_entity.type
_entity.pdbx_description
1 polymer ?
#
loop_
_entity_poly.entity_id
_entity_poly.type
_entity_poly.pdbx_seq_one_letter_code
_entity_poly.pdbx_strand_id
1 'polypeptide(L)'
;MARRRIIAGNWKMNMTPSQAVELVNTLKPLVVNDDVDVVFCVPAIDIIPAMEAAKGSNINIGAENMYFEDKGAFTGEIAPNMLTDVGVKYVIIGHSERREYFAETDETVNKKVLKAFEYGITPIVCCGETLTQREQGVTIDFIRQQIKIAFLNVTAEQAATAVIAYEPIWAIGTGKVATTEQAQEVCKAIRDCIAEVYDDATAAAIRIQYGGSVSASSAPELFAQPDIDGGLVGGASLKPDFGAIVNYK
;
A
#
# COMPACT_ATOMS: atom_id res chain seq x y z
N MET A 1 -14.58 9.74 -14.28
CA MET A 1 -14.94 8.32 -14.01
C MET A 1 -14.56 8.02 -12.57
N ALA A 2 -15.26 7.12 -11.90
CA ALA A 2 -14.86 6.70 -10.56
C ALA A 2 -13.52 5.94 -10.64
N ARG A 3 -12.61 6.17 -9.69
CA ARG A 3 -11.34 5.45 -9.58
C ARG A 3 -11.61 3.98 -9.22
N ARG A 4 -10.89 3.05 -9.85
CA ARG A 4 -10.98 1.63 -9.52
C ARG A 4 -10.45 1.39 -8.11
N ARG A 5 -11.21 0.70 -7.29
CA ARG A 5 -10.84 0.39 -5.92
C ARG A 5 -9.65 -0.57 -5.86
N ILE A 6 -8.83 -0.45 -4.82
CA ILE A 6 -7.71 -1.36 -4.56
C ILE A 6 -7.68 -1.76 -3.09
N ILE A 7 -7.74 -3.06 -2.82
CA ILE A 7 -7.63 -3.62 -1.47
C ILE A 7 -6.37 -4.48 -1.44
N ALA A 8 -5.36 -4.00 -0.73
CA ALA A 8 -4.09 -4.68 -0.58
C ALA A 8 -3.96 -5.26 0.84
N GLY A 9 -3.63 -6.54 0.94
CA GLY A 9 -3.22 -7.17 2.18
C GLY A 9 -1.72 -7.02 2.39
N ASN A 10 -1.31 -6.41 3.48
CA ASN A 10 0.08 -6.41 3.95
C ASN A 10 0.22 -7.54 4.97
N TRP A 11 0.85 -8.64 4.57
CA TRP A 11 0.99 -9.82 5.42
C TRP A 11 2.04 -9.63 6.51
N LYS A 12 2.93 -8.64 6.31
CA LYS A 12 4.05 -8.36 7.21
C LYS A 12 4.91 -9.63 7.38
N MET A 13 5.62 -9.75 8.49
CA MET A 13 6.45 -10.94 8.79
C MET A 13 5.59 -12.08 9.32
N ASN A 14 4.68 -12.60 8.48
CA ASN A 14 3.81 -13.74 8.82
C ASN A 14 3.80 -14.75 7.68
N MET A 15 3.45 -15.98 8.02
CA MET A 15 3.36 -17.15 7.16
C MET A 15 4.72 -17.75 6.77
N THR A 16 4.74 -19.05 6.65
CA THR A 16 5.78 -19.80 5.95
C THR A 16 5.28 -20.10 4.54
N PRO A 17 6.13 -20.51 3.58
CA PRO A 17 5.71 -20.79 2.22
C PRO A 17 4.51 -21.76 2.10
N SER A 18 4.46 -22.81 2.91
CA SER A 18 3.31 -23.72 2.93
C SER A 18 2.04 -23.07 3.49
N GLN A 19 2.16 -22.29 4.57
CA GLN A 19 1.04 -21.54 5.12
C GLN A 19 0.54 -20.45 4.16
N ALA A 20 1.44 -19.82 3.40
CA ALA A 20 1.08 -18.84 2.38
C ALA A 20 0.22 -19.48 1.28
N VAL A 21 0.58 -20.68 0.81
CA VAL A 21 -0.23 -21.44 -0.16
C VAL A 21 -1.61 -21.77 0.41
N GLU A 22 -1.68 -22.25 1.66
CA GLU A 22 -2.95 -22.57 2.33
C GLU A 22 -3.84 -21.32 2.47
N LEU A 23 -3.26 -20.18 2.87
CA LEU A 23 -3.99 -18.94 3.04
C LEU A 23 -4.50 -18.40 1.70
N VAL A 24 -3.67 -18.39 0.64
CA VAL A 24 -4.11 -17.99 -0.70
C VAL A 24 -5.28 -18.86 -1.17
N ASN A 25 -5.18 -20.19 -1.02
CA ASN A 25 -6.25 -21.09 -1.42
C ASN A 25 -7.54 -20.87 -0.62
N THR A 26 -7.43 -20.53 0.66
CA THR A 26 -8.57 -20.21 1.52
C THR A 26 -9.24 -18.90 1.11
N LEU A 27 -8.45 -17.86 0.81
CA LEU A 27 -8.96 -16.53 0.48
C LEU A 27 -9.44 -16.42 -0.98
N LYS A 28 -8.85 -17.16 -1.88
CA LYS A 28 -9.13 -17.12 -3.33
C LYS A 28 -10.62 -17.11 -3.68
N PRO A 29 -11.47 -18.01 -3.15
CA PRO A 29 -12.92 -18.00 -3.44
C PRO A 29 -13.66 -16.84 -2.74
N LEU A 30 -13.06 -16.23 -1.73
CA LEU A 30 -13.70 -15.18 -0.92
C LEU A 30 -13.45 -13.75 -1.45
N VAL A 31 -12.44 -13.56 -2.28
CA VAL A 31 -12.01 -12.25 -2.79
C VAL A 31 -12.34 -12.03 -4.27
N VAL A 32 -13.26 -12.81 -4.81
CA VAL A 32 -13.70 -12.64 -6.20
C VAL A 32 -14.52 -11.37 -6.32
N ASN A 33 -13.96 -10.36 -6.98
CA ASN A 33 -14.60 -9.07 -7.22
C ASN A 33 -13.96 -8.39 -8.44
N ASP A 34 -14.73 -8.21 -9.51
CA ASP A 34 -14.23 -7.63 -10.76
C ASP A 34 -14.07 -6.11 -10.71
N ASP A 35 -14.66 -5.44 -9.70
CA ASP A 35 -14.60 -3.99 -9.53
C ASP A 35 -13.42 -3.54 -8.64
N VAL A 36 -12.67 -4.49 -8.06
CA VAL A 36 -11.60 -4.24 -7.11
C VAL A 36 -10.30 -4.89 -7.57
N ASP A 37 -9.19 -4.16 -7.50
CA ASP A 37 -7.86 -4.74 -7.59
C ASP A 37 -7.50 -5.36 -6.25
N VAL A 38 -7.42 -6.68 -6.19
CA VAL A 38 -7.03 -7.42 -5.00
C VAL A 38 -5.54 -7.73 -5.07
N VAL A 39 -4.79 -7.30 -4.03
CA VAL A 39 -3.33 -7.48 -3.96
C VAL A 39 -2.97 -8.16 -2.64
N PHE A 40 -2.12 -9.19 -2.69
CA PHE A 40 -1.49 -9.76 -1.49
C PHE A 40 -0.02 -9.41 -1.52
N CYS A 41 0.41 -8.49 -0.65
CA CYS A 41 1.82 -8.18 -0.43
C CYS A 41 2.34 -9.13 0.64
N VAL A 42 3.26 -9.99 0.23
CA VAL A 42 3.73 -11.13 1.02
C VAL A 42 5.24 -11.05 1.26
N PRO A 43 5.78 -11.71 2.30
CA PRO A 43 7.23 -11.87 2.49
C PRO A 43 7.93 -12.39 1.23
N ALA A 44 9.16 -11.96 1.00
CA ALA A 44 9.89 -12.30 -0.24
C ALA A 44 10.01 -13.82 -0.48
N ILE A 45 10.14 -14.60 0.59
CA ILE A 45 10.20 -16.08 0.52
C ILE A 45 8.88 -16.72 0.07
N ASP A 46 7.75 -15.99 0.22
CA ASP A 46 6.40 -16.48 -0.06
C ASP A 46 5.92 -16.06 -1.46
N ILE A 47 6.62 -15.17 -2.16
CA ILE A 47 6.17 -14.62 -3.44
C ILE A 47 5.89 -15.73 -4.46
N ILE A 48 6.87 -16.60 -4.73
CA ILE A 48 6.72 -17.66 -5.74
C ILE A 48 5.58 -18.64 -5.38
N PRO A 49 5.55 -19.24 -4.16
CA PRO A 49 4.46 -20.16 -3.81
C PRO A 49 3.08 -19.48 -3.77
N ALA A 50 2.99 -18.22 -3.34
CA ALA A 50 1.74 -17.47 -3.36
C ALA A 50 1.26 -17.19 -4.80
N MET A 51 2.17 -16.86 -5.72
CA MET A 51 1.85 -16.66 -7.14
C MET A 51 1.31 -17.95 -7.79
N GLU A 52 1.94 -19.08 -7.53
CA GLU A 52 1.47 -20.36 -8.02
C GLU A 52 0.05 -20.68 -7.51
N ALA A 53 -0.21 -20.48 -6.21
CA ALA A 53 -1.53 -20.69 -5.62
C ALA A 53 -2.59 -19.72 -6.15
N ALA A 54 -2.20 -18.47 -6.48
CA ALA A 54 -3.10 -17.45 -7.00
C ALA A 54 -3.46 -17.64 -8.48
N LYS A 55 -2.82 -18.54 -9.22
CA LYS A 55 -3.11 -18.77 -10.65
C LYS A 55 -4.60 -18.99 -10.93
N GLY A 56 -5.09 -18.34 -11.97
CA GLY A 56 -6.49 -18.43 -12.38
C GLY A 56 -7.47 -17.68 -11.48
N SER A 57 -6.98 -16.73 -10.68
CA SER A 57 -7.80 -15.81 -9.88
C SER A 57 -7.55 -14.35 -10.25
N ASN A 58 -8.29 -13.43 -9.62
CA ASN A 58 -8.10 -11.98 -9.72
C ASN A 58 -7.05 -11.43 -8.73
N ILE A 59 -6.36 -12.30 -7.97
CA ILE A 59 -5.37 -11.91 -6.97
C ILE A 59 -4.06 -11.55 -7.66
N ASN A 60 -3.54 -10.37 -7.37
CA ASN A 60 -2.19 -9.95 -7.70
C ASN A 60 -1.28 -10.18 -6.49
N ILE A 61 -0.08 -10.70 -6.72
CA ILE A 61 0.93 -10.81 -5.67
C ILE A 61 1.85 -9.60 -5.74
N GLY A 62 2.09 -8.98 -4.59
CA GLY A 62 2.98 -7.85 -4.38
C GLY A 62 4.12 -8.21 -3.42
N ALA A 63 5.15 -7.39 -3.42
CA ALA A 63 6.25 -7.45 -2.45
C ALA A 63 6.03 -6.44 -1.32
N GLU A 64 6.56 -6.74 -0.13
CA GLU A 64 6.48 -5.85 1.03
C GLU A 64 7.59 -4.79 1.07
N ASN A 65 8.60 -4.95 0.23
CA ASN A 65 9.72 -4.05 0.05
C ASN A 65 10.53 -4.42 -1.18
N MET A 66 11.37 -3.51 -1.65
CA MET A 66 12.47 -3.77 -2.57
C MET A 66 13.59 -2.76 -2.34
N TYR A 67 14.80 -3.07 -2.80
CA TYR A 67 15.90 -2.11 -2.82
C TYR A 67 15.87 -1.25 -4.10
N PHE A 68 16.68 -0.19 -4.14
CA PHE A 68 16.73 0.75 -5.28
C PHE A 68 17.95 0.53 -6.18
N GLU A 69 18.73 -0.54 -5.97
CA GLU A 69 19.84 -0.94 -6.82
C GLU A 69 19.50 -2.25 -7.54
N ASP A 70 19.99 -2.39 -8.76
CA ASP A 70 19.69 -3.55 -9.61
C ASP A 70 20.47 -4.79 -9.17
N LYS A 71 21.65 -4.59 -8.57
CA LYS A 71 22.55 -5.62 -8.07
C LYS A 71 23.66 -4.99 -7.23
N GLY A 72 24.36 -5.79 -6.43
CA GLY A 72 25.55 -5.30 -5.72
C GLY A 72 25.75 -5.94 -4.36
N ALA A 73 26.64 -5.32 -3.57
CA ALA A 73 26.99 -5.77 -2.22
C ALA A 73 25.97 -5.25 -1.19
N PHE A 74 24.74 -5.69 -1.33
CA PHE A 74 23.59 -5.31 -0.47
C PHE A 74 22.99 -6.57 0.15
N THR A 75 23.75 -7.26 0.97
CA THR A 75 23.38 -8.55 1.55
C THR A 75 22.03 -8.48 2.25
N GLY A 76 21.07 -9.31 1.81
CA GLY A 76 19.72 -9.40 2.36
C GLY A 76 18.66 -8.61 1.59
N GLU A 77 19.04 -7.68 0.68
CA GLU A 77 18.10 -6.90 -0.10
C GLU A 77 17.60 -7.66 -1.34
N ILE A 78 16.40 -7.31 -1.76
CA ILE A 78 15.74 -7.82 -2.96
C ILE A 78 15.75 -6.73 -4.03
N ALA A 79 16.40 -7.00 -5.16
CA ALA A 79 16.46 -6.07 -6.27
C ALA A 79 15.14 -6.07 -7.09
N PRO A 80 14.79 -4.96 -7.77
CA PRO A 80 13.56 -4.87 -8.55
C PRO A 80 13.49 -5.88 -9.71
N ASN A 81 14.63 -6.17 -10.36
CA ASN A 81 14.69 -7.19 -11.41
C ASN A 81 14.37 -8.61 -10.90
N MET A 82 14.68 -8.94 -9.64
CA MET A 82 14.30 -10.20 -9.03
C MET A 82 12.78 -10.31 -8.86
N LEU A 83 12.11 -9.20 -8.58
CA LEU A 83 10.65 -9.14 -8.45
C LEU A 83 9.95 -9.23 -9.81
N THR A 84 10.45 -8.53 -10.82
CA THR A 84 9.88 -8.57 -12.16
C THR A 84 10.08 -9.91 -12.86
N ASP A 85 11.20 -10.59 -12.62
CA ASP A 85 11.49 -11.92 -13.17
C ASP A 85 10.43 -12.95 -12.75
N VAL A 86 9.95 -12.86 -11.53
CA VAL A 86 8.87 -13.72 -11.02
C VAL A 86 7.46 -13.17 -11.27
N GLY A 87 7.32 -11.96 -11.84
CA GLY A 87 6.04 -11.40 -12.26
C GLY A 87 5.31 -10.55 -11.22
N VAL A 88 5.99 -10.08 -10.17
CA VAL A 88 5.44 -9.15 -9.17
C VAL A 88 5.06 -7.82 -9.84
N LYS A 89 3.86 -7.31 -9.53
CA LYS A 89 3.32 -6.08 -10.12
C LYS A 89 3.15 -4.93 -9.13
N TYR A 90 3.19 -5.19 -7.84
CA TYR A 90 3.02 -4.20 -6.78
C TYR A 90 4.12 -4.32 -5.75
N VAL A 91 4.50 -3.21 -5.14
CA VAL A 91 5.47 -3.22 -4.03
C VAL A 91 5.10 -2.14 -3.00
N ILE A 92 5.06 -2.52 -1.72
CA ILE A 92 4.96 -1.56 -0.62
C ILE A 92 6.29 -0.86 -0.44
N ILE A 93 6.29 0.46 -0.37
CA ILE A 93 7.49 1.29 -0.18
C ILE A 93 7.25 2.27 0.96
N GLY A 94 8.19 2.37 1.89
CA GLY A 94 8.16 3.34 2.98
C GLY A 94 7.15 3.04 4.08
N HIS A 95 6.75 1.77 4.26
CA HIS A 95 5.86 1.37 5.35
C HIS A 95 6.39 1.87 6.70
N SER A 96 5.50 2.29 7.60
CA SER A 96 5.86 2.87 8.91
C SER A 96 6.83 1.99 9.70
N GLU A 97 6.66 0.67 9.71
CA GLU A 97 7.57 -0.25 10.38
C GLU A 97 8.98 -0.22 9.78
N ARG A 98 9.12 -0.02 8.47
CA ARG A 98 10.43 0.10 7.84
C ARG A 98 11.12 1.42 8.14
N ARG A 99 10.35 2.49 8.27
CA ARG A 99 10.86 3.79 8.72
C ARG A 99 11.33 3.73 10.16
N GLU A 100 10.57 3.07 11.03
CA GLU A 100 10.86 2.96 12.46
C GLU A 100 12.00 1.99 12.78
N TYR A 101 11.98 0.78 12.20
CA TYR A 101 12.90 -0.29 12.60
C TYR A 101 14.08 -0.49 11.65
N PHE A 102 13.99 -0.01 10.41
CA PHE A 102 14.98 -0.27 9.36
C PHE A 102 15.54 1.02 8.74
N ALA A 103 15.36 2.16 9.41
CA ALA A 103 15.92 3.45 9.04
C ALA A 103 15.58 3.91 7.59
N GLU A 104 14.42 3.53 7.05
CA GLU A 104 13.96 4.10 5.79
C GLU A 104 13.64 5.60 5.97
N THR A 105 14.17 6.43 5.07
CA THR A 105 13.93 7.87 5.03
C THR A 105 13.08 8.24 3.81
N ASP A 106 12.58 9.47 3.75
CA ASP A 106 11.83 9.94 2.59
C ASP A 106 12.67 9.90 1.30
N GLU A 107 13.99 10.14 1.40
CA GLU A 107 14.92 10.07 0.28
C GLU A 107 15.11 8.62 -0.21
N THR A 108 15.20 7.65 0.69
CA THR A 108 15.31 6.24 0.29
C THR A 108 13.99 5.74 -0.28
N VAL A 109 12.86 6.21 0.23
CA VAL A 109 11.53 5.97 -0.33
C VAL A 109 11.44 6.51 -1.75
N ASN A 110 11.86 7.75 -2.01
CA ASN A 110 11.88 8.33 -3.36
C ASN A 110 12.72 7.48 -4.33
N LYS A 111 13.94 7.09 -3.95
CA LYS A 111 14.79 6.22 -4.79
C LYS A 111 14.08 4.91 -5.15
N LYS A 112 13.38 4.29 -4.20
CA LYS A 112 12.61 3.07 -4.45
C LYS A 112 11.41 3.32 -5.36
N VAL A 113 10.70 4.44 -5.20
CA VAL A 113 9.58 4.83 -6.06
C VAL A 113 10.02 5.00 -7.51
N LEU A 114 11.10 5.75 -7.75
CA LEU A 114 11.68 5.93 -9.09
C LEU A 114 12.09 4.59 -9.70
N LYS A 115 12.73 3.74 -8.91
CA LYS A 115 13.18 2.42 -9.35
C LYS A 115 12.00 1.47 -9.62
N ALA A 116 10.91 1.54 -8.85
CA ALA A 116 9.71 0.76 -9.11
C ALA A 116 9.12 1.10 -10.49
N PHE A 117 9.00 2.38 -10.81
CA PHE A 117 8.53 2.82 -12.14
C PHE A 117 9.46 2.40 -13.27
N GLU A 118 10.79 2.47 -13.07
CA GLU A 118 11.78 2.02 -14.06
C GLU A 118 11.55 0.55 -14.44
N TYR A 119 11.14 -0.28 -13.49
CA TYR A 119 10.88 -1.71 -13.68
C TYR A 119 9.41 -2.05 -13.94
N GLY A 120 8.53 -1.05 -14.11
CA GLY A 120 7.10 -1.28 -14.37
C GLY A 120 6.34 -1.91 -13.19
N ILE A 121 6.86 -1.77 -11.96
CA ILE A 121 6.20 -2.20 -10.73
C ILE A 121 5.39 -1.02 -10.18
N THR A 122 4.13 -1.22 -9.86
CA THR A 122 3.29 -0.20 -9.24
C THR A 122 3.66 -0.03 -7.76
N PRO A 123 4.18 1.13 -7.34
CA PRO A 123 4.47 1.36 -5.92
C PRO A 123 3.19 1.64 -5.12
N ILE A 124 3.10 1.06 -3.93
CA ILE A 124 2.17 1.44 -2.86
C ILE A 124 3.00 2.24 -1.85
N VAL A 125 2.95 3.55 -1.97
CA VAL A 125 3.81 4.48 -1.20
C VAL A 125 3.16 4.81 0.12
N CYS A 126 3.77 4.40 1.22
CA CYS A 126 3.26 4.64 2.56
C CYS A 126 3.72 6.00 3.12
N CYS A 127 2.80 6.72 3.71
CA CYS A 127 3.03 7.94 4.48
C CYS A 127 2.17 7.92 5.74
N GLY A 128 2.61 8.62 6.78
CA GLY A 128 1.86 8.64 8.02
C GLY A 128 2.55 9.44 9.12
N GLU A 129 1.76 9.96 10.04
CA GLU A 129 2.22 10.74 11.18
C GLU A 129 2.15 9.93 12.49
N THR A 130 3.03 10.29 13.42
CA THR A 130 3.02 9.82 14.80
C THR A 130 1.94 10.52 15.63
N LEU A 131 1.61 9.97 16.80
CA LEU A 131 0.67 10.62 17.73
C LEU A 131 1.16 12.02 18.14
N THR A 132 2.44 12.17 18.42
CA THR A 132 3.04 13.45 18.77
C THR A 132 2.83 14.50 17.68
N GLN A 133 3.05 14.16 16.42
CA GLN A 133 2.84 15.07 15.30
C GLN A 133 1.36 15.45 15.14
N ARG A 134 0.45 14.50 15.39
CA ARG A 134 -0.99 14.78 15.36
C ARG A 134 -1.40 15.72 16.49
N GLU A 135 -0.95 15.47 17.71
CA GLU A 135 -1.23 16.32 18.88
C GLU A 135 -0.63 17.73 18.76
N GLN A 136 0.49 17.86 18.04
CA GLN A 136 1.11 19.17 17.72
C GLN A 136 0.39 19.91 16.57
N GLY A 137 -0.58 19.29 15.91
CA GLY A 137 -1.33 19.90 14.80
C GLY A 137 -0.54 20.03 13.50
N VAL A 138 0.56 19.25 13.32
CA VAL A 138 1.42 19.31 12.12
C VAL A 138 1.20 18.13 11.16
N THR A 139 0.14 17.35 11.35
CA THR A 139 -0.19 16.17 10.53
C THR A 139 -0.10 16.48 9.03
N ILE A 140 -0.85 17.48 8.57
CA ILE A 140 -0.96 17.79 7.14
C ILE A 140 0.39 18.24 6.57
N ASP A 141 1.13 19.10 7.28
CA ASP A 141 2.44 19.57 6.82
C ASP A 141 3.44 18.43 6.70
N PHE A 142 3.44 17.52 7.69
CA PHE A 142 4.31 16.35 7.69
C PHE A 142 3.98 15.37 6.55
N ILE A 143 2.70 15.05 6.36
CA ILE A 143 2.24 14.19 5.26
C ILE A 143 2.58 14.81 3.91
N ARG A 144 2.35 16.11 3.71
CA ARG A 144 2.69 16.82 2.48
C ARG A 144 4.20 16.79 2.20
N GLN A 145 5.03 16.92 3.24
CA GLN A 145 6.48 16.76 3.09
C GLN A 145 6.84 15.36 2.59
N GLN A 146 6.31 14.30 3.22
CA GLN A 146 6.57 12.93 2.80
C GLN A 146 6.17 12.70 1.34
N ILE A 147 4.98 13.17 0.93
CA ILE A 147 4.49 13.03 -0.45
C ILE A 147 5.39 13.78 -1.43
N LYS A 148 5.72 15.04 -1.16
CA LYS A 148 6.56 15.85 -2.06
C LYS A 148 7.94 15.23 -2.27
N ILE A 149 8.56 14.68 -1.21
CA ILE A 149 9.86 14.02 -1.34
C ILE A 149 9.72 12.68 -2.06
N ALA A 150 8.73 11.84 -1.68
CA ALA A 150 8.53 10.53 -2.30
C ALA A 150 8.30 10.60 -3.81
N PHE A 151 7.64 11.66 -4.29
CA PHE A 151 7.33 11.87 -5.71
C PHE A 151 8.29 12.83 -6.44
N LEU A 152 9.41 13.23 -5.82
CA LEU A 152 10.41 14.05 -6.48
C LEU A 152 10.97 13.35 -7.73
N ASN A 153 10.98 14.06 -8.88
CA ASN A 153 11.38 13.55 -10.20
C ASN A 153 10.51 12.40 -10.76
N VAL A 154 9.37 12.11 -10.18
CA VAL A 154 8.35 11.22 -10.76
C VAL A 154 7.53 12.03 -11.77
N THR A 155 7.23 11.47 -12.95
CA THR A 155 6.40 12.18 -13.95
C THR A 155 4.91 12.10 -13.57
N ALA A 156 4.09 13.01 -14.12
CA ALA A 156 2.64 13.00 -13.88
C ALA A 156 2.00 11.68 -14.32
N GLU A 157 2.43 11.12 -15.47
CA GLU A 157 1.94 9.83 -15.97
C GLU A 157 2.29 8.67 -15.02
N GLN A 158 3.49 8.67 -14.47
CA GLN A 158 3.90 7.68 -13.47
C GLN A 158 3.09 7.84 -12.17
N ALA A 159 3.00 9.07 -11.65
CA ALA A 159 2.25 9.38 -10.44
C ALA A 159 0.77 8.96 -10.55
N ALA A 160 0.14 9.16 -11.71
CA ALA A 160 -1.25 8.75 -11.96
C ALA A 160 -1.49 7.24 -11.81
N THR A 161 -0.45 6.40 -11.95
CA THR A 161 -0.54 4.95 -11.80
C THR A 161 -0.16 4.43 -10.41
N ALA A 162 0.44 5.28 -9.57
CA ALA A 162 0.83 4.93 -8.20
C ALA A 162 -0.38 4.69 -7.29
N VAL A 163 -0.09 4.10 -6.15
CA VAL A 163 -1.00 4.03 -5.01
C VAL A 163 -0.31 4.70 -3.82
N ILE A 164 -1.03 5.51 -3.07
CA ILE A 164 -0.55 6.07 -1.80
C ILE A 164 -1.34 5.42 -0.68
N ALA A 165 -0.66 4.95 0.37
CA ALA A 165 -1.28 4.39 1.56
C ALA A 165 -1.05 5.33 2.75
N TYR A 166 -2.12 5.93 3.26
CA TYR A 166 -2.07 6.74 4.47
C TYR A 166 -2.16 5.86 5.71
N GLU A 167 -1.13 5.88 6.52
CA GLU A 167 -0.99 5.12 7.75
C GLU A 167 -1.01 6.07 8.96
N PRO A 168 -2.13 6.26 9.69
CA PRO A 168 -2.09 6.91 10.99
C PRO A 168 -1.30 6.01 11.95
N ILE A 169 0.03 6.25 12.11
CA ILE A 169 0.93 5.35 12.86
C ILE A 169 0.43 5.14 14.29
N TRP A 170 -0.16 6.17 14.89
CA TRP A 170 -0.75 6.14 16.22
C TRP A 170 -1.98 5.22 16.35
N ALA A 171 -2.57 4.78 15.24
CA ALA A 171 -3.72 3.88 15.18
C ALA A 171 -3.36 2.47 14.66
N ILE A 172 -2.07 2.16 14.42
CA ILE A 172 -1.62 0.85 13.94
C ILE A 172 -1.21 0.00 15.15
N GLY A 173 -1.95 -1.09 15.42
CA GLY A 173 -1.60 -2.04 16.48
C GLY A 173 -1.73 -1.51 17.92
N THR A 174 -2.25 -0.31 18.12
CA THR A 174 -2.34 0.35 19.43
C THR A 174 -3.70 0.17 20.11
N GLY A 175 -4.68 -0.37 19.38
CA GLY A 175 -6.09 -0.40 19.82
C GLY A 175 -6.85 0.92 19.62
N LYS A 176 -6.17 2.01 19.23
CA LYS A 176 -6.82 3.25 18.78
C LYS A 176 -7.24 3.10 17.31
N VAL A 177 -8.33 3.74 16.94
CA VAL A 177 -8.83 3.77 15.56
C VAL A 177 -9.04 5.23 15.18
N ALA A 178 -8.55 5.63 14.01
CA ALA A 178 -8.91 6.94 13.45
C ALA A 178 -10.38 6.94 13.05
N THR A 179 -11.06 8.05 13.23
CA THR A 179 -12.43 8.18 12.72
C THR A 179 -12.42 8.25 11.20
N THR A 180 -13.56 7.97 10.57
CA THR A 180 -13.72 8.06 9.12
C THR A 180 -13.43 9.46 8.61
N GLU A 181 -13.83 10.50 9.36
CA GLU A 181 -13.56 11.90 9.03
C GLU A 181 -12.05 12.22 9.10
N GLN A 182 -11.34 11.69 10.11
CA GLN A 182 -9.90 11.87 10.24
C GLN A 182 -9.15 11.20 9.09
N ALA A 183 -9.58 10.01 8.68
CA ALA A 183 -9.03 9.30 7.53
C ALA A 183 -9.27 10.09 6.23
N GLN A 184 -10.50 10.57 6.02
CA GLN A 184 -10.87 11.37 4.86
C GLN A 184 -10.12 12.69 4.80
N GLU A 185 -9.98 13.40 5.93
CA GLU A 185 -9.25 14.67 6.02
C GLU A 185 -7.82 14.53 5.45
N VAL A 186 -7.09 13.50 5.89
CA VAL A 186 -5.70 13.30 5.47
C VAL A 186 -5.62 12.76 4.04
N CYS A 187 -6.48 11.83 3.65
CA CYS A 187 -6.52 11.35 2.26
C CYS A 187 -6.85 12.47 1.27
N LYS A 188 -7.75 13.39 1.64
CA LYS A 188 -8.01 14.61 0.86
C LYS A 188 -6.77 15.49 0.75
N ALA A 189 -6.09 15.76 1.86
CA ALA A 189 -4.87 16.57 1.86
C ALA A 189 -3.74 15.96 1.02
N ILE A 190 -3.63 14.63 0.97
CA ILE A 190 -2.73 13.92 0.06
C ILE A 190 -3.11 14.20 -1.40
N ARG A 191 -4.39 14.07 -1.75
CA ARG A 191 -4.89 14.33 -3.10
C ARG A 191 -4.67 15.78 -3.52
N ASP A 192 -4.97 16.73 -2.63
CA ASP A 192 -4.71 18.16 -2.87
C ASP A 192 -3.21 18.42 -3.07
N CYS A 193 -2.33 17.74 -2.32
CA CYS A 193 -0.88 17.84 -2.50
C CYS A 193 -0.43 17.33 -3.87
N ILE A 194 -0.99 16.22 -4.36
CA ILE A 194 -0.71 15.70 -5.71
C ILE A 194 -1.20 16.69 -6.79
N ALA A 195 -2.38 17.32 -6.61
CA ALA A 195 -2.87 18.35 -7.52
C ALA A 195 -1.91 19.55 -7.60
N GLU A 196 -1.35 19.98 -6.46
CA GLU A 196 -0.37 21.07 -6.41
C GLU A 196 0.97 20.71 -7.05
N VAL A 197 1.44 19.46 -6.88
CA VAL A 197 2.74 19.00 -7.40
C VAL A 197 2.67 18.77 -8.90
N TYR A 198 1.53 18.30 -9.40
CA TYR A 198 1.30 17.96 -10.81
C TYR A 198 0.13 18.75 -11.40
N ASP A 199 -1.08 18.19 -11.32
CA ASP A 199 -2.33 18.76 -11.80
C ASP A 199 -3.55 17.98 -11.24
N ASP A 200 -4.74 18.54 -11.52
CA ASP A 200 -6.02 17.93 -11.09
C ASP A 200 -6.28 16.58 -11.78
N ALA A 201 -5.79 16.36 -13.00
CA ALA A 201 -5.99 15.10 -13.72
C ALA A 201 -5.19 13.97 -13.08
N THR A 202 -3.94 14.23 -12.71
CA THR A 202 -3.08 13.29 -11.98
C THR A 202 -3.67 12.99 -10.60
N ALA A 203 -4.11 14.02 -9.87
CA ALA A 203 -4.76 13.85 -8.57
C ALA A 203 -6.08 13.07 -8.65
N ALA A 204 -6.83 13.23 -9.74
CA ALA A 204 -8.05 12.46 -9.98
C ALA A 204 -7.78 11.00 -10.38
N ALA A 205 -6.60 10.68 -10.89
CA ALA A 205 -6.23 9.33 -11.34
C ALA A 205 -5.57 8.50 -10.24
N ILE A 206 -4.68 9.09 -9.43
CA ILE A 206 -3.95 8.40 -8.36
C ILE A 206 -4.91 7.79 -7.34
N ARG A 207 -4.60 6.58 -6.87
CA ARG A 207 -5.41 5.88 -5.88
C ARG A 207 -4.83 6.08 -4.49
N ILE A 208 -5.69 6.33 -3.50
CA ILE A 208 -5.30 6.54 -2.11
C ILE A 208 -5.98 5.50 -1.25
N GLN A 209 -5.19 4.72 -0.53
CA GLN A 209 -5.64 3.71 0.43
C GLN A 209 -5.59 4.27 1.85
N TYR A 210 -6.53 3.86 2.68
CA TYR A 210 -6.41 3.99 4.12
C TYR A 210 -5.66 2.77 4.68
N GLY A 211 -4.56 3.01 5.40
CA GLY A 211 -3.65 1.99 5.94
C GLY A 211 -3.72 1.84 7.46
N GLY A 212 -4.69 2.46 8.12
CA GLY A 212 -4.97 2.21 9.53
C GLY A 212 -5.78 0.92 9.74
N SER A 213 -6.45 0.80 10.87
CA SER A 213 -7.28 -0.38 11.18
C SER A 213 -8.51 -0.44 10.27
N VAL A 214 -8.58 -1.46 9.41
CA VAL A 214 -9.74 -1.76 8.56
C VAL A 214 -10.31 -3.11 8.95
N SER A 215 -11.62 -3.16 9.14
CA SER A 215 -12.39 -4.37 9.42
C SER A 215 -13.56 -4.51 8.44
N ALA A 216 -14.19 -5.68 8.41
CA ALA A 216 -15.39 -5.89 7.60
C ALA A 216 -16.52 -4.91 7.98
N SER A 217 -16.62 -4.48 9.23
CA SER A 217 -17.63 -3.54 9.70
C SER A 217 -17.32 -2.07 9.38
N SER A 218 -16.04 -1.68 9.32
CA SER A 218 -15.63 -0.29 9.02
C SER A 218 -15.40 -0.02 7.53
N ALA A 219 -15.15 -1.06 6.74
CA ALA A 219 -14.84 -0.94 5.32
C ALA A 219 -15.93 -0.19 4.52
N PRO A 220 -17.25 -0.44 4.67
CA PRO A 220 -18.27 0.29 3.92
C PRO A 220 -18.23 1.80 4.14
N GLU A 221 -18.11 2.26 5.37
CA GLU A 221 -18.07 3.66 5.72
C GLU A 221 -16.79 4.35 5.25
N LEU A 222 -15.62 3.71 5.48
CA LEU A 222 -14.31 4.20 5.04
C LEU A 222 -14.24 4.32 3.52
N PHE A 223 -14.66 3.28 2.80
CA PHE A 223 -14.55 3.26 1.34
C PHE A 223 -15.67 4.03 0.62
N ALA A 224 -16.69 4.51 1.35
CA ALA A 224 -17.65 5.48 0.82
C ALA A 224 -17.08 6.90 0.74
N GLN A 225 -15.96 7.17 1.41
CA GLN A 225 -15.35 8.51 1.40
C GLN A 225 -14.79 8.86 0.01
N PRO A 226 -14.90 10.13 -0.42
CA PRO A 226 -14.56 10.54 -1.79
C PRO A 226 -13.08 10.41 -2.12
N ASP A 227 -12.19 10.46 -1.12
CA ASP A 227 -10.74 10.42 -1.31
C ASP A 227 -10.09 9.13 -0.84
N ILE A 228 -10.88 8.14 -0.41
CA ILE A 228 -10.39 6.81 -0.02
C ILE A 228 -10.77 5.79 -1.09
N ASP A 229 -9.78 5.29 -1.81
CA ASP A 229 -9.97 4.36 -2.94
C ASP A 229 -9.79 2.89 -2.55
N GLY A 230 -9.71 2.59 -1.26
CA GLY A 230 -9.56 1.25 -0.72
C GLY A 230 -8.69 1.19 0.52
N GLY A 231 -8.09 0.04 0.81
CA GLY A 231 -7.34 -0.16 2.05
C GLY A 231 -6.02 -0.92 1.88
N LEU A 232 -5.02 -0.55 2.68
CA LEU A 232 -3.84 -1.37 2.95
C LEU A 232 -4.08 -2.08 4.29
N VAL A 233 -4.44 -3.36 4.23
CA VAL A 233 -5.01 -4.12 5.34
C VAL A 233 -3.94 -5.03 5.97
N GLY A 234 -3.67 -4.85 7.26
CA GLY A 234 -2.73 -5.71 8.00
C GLY A 234 -3.36 -7.02 8.45
N GLY A 235 -3.47 -7.26 9.75
CA GLY A 235 -3.86 -8.54 10.35
C GLY A 235 -5.18 -9.16 9.85
N ALA A 236 -6.15 -8.35 9.42
CA ALA A 236 -7.39 -8.87 8.83
C ALA A 236 -7.16 -9.54 7.46
N SER A 237 -6.06 -9.21 6.75
CA SER A 237 -5.71 -9.84 5.47
C SER A 237 -5.22 -11.29 5.62
N LEU A 238 -4.94 -11.73 6.84
CA LEU A 238 -4.53 -13.10 7.17
C LEU A 238 -5.72 -14.00 7.58
N LYS A 239 -6.96 -13.53 7.38
CA LYS A 239 -8.18 -14.20 7.85
C LYS A 239 -9.26 -14.17 6.77
N PRO A 240 -10.26 -15.08 6.83
CA PRO A 240 -11.42 -15.07 5.93
C PRO A 240 -12.18 -13.72 5.89
N ASP A 241 -12.12 -12.92 6.96
CA ASP A 241 -12.72 -11.58 7.06
C ASP A 241 -12.22 -10.64 5.95
N PHE A 242 -11.04 -10.91 5.38
CA PHE A 242 -10.53 -10.15 4.22
C PHE A 242 -11.49 -10.21 3.02
N GLY A 243 -12.16 -11.33 2.82
CA GLY A 243 -13.19 -11.45 1.79
C GLY A 243 -14.35 -10.46 1.97
N ALA A 244 -14.78 -10.22 3.20
CA ALA A 244 -15.82 -9.23 3.48
C ALA A 244 -15.30 -7.77 3.29
N ILE A 245 -14.01 -7.52 3.54
CA ILE A 245 -13.40 -6.22 3.26
C ILE A 245 -13.31 -5.97 1.75
N VAL A 246 -12.94 -6.97 0.95
CA VAL A 246 -12.88 -6.88 -0.52
C VAL A 246 -14.26 -6.68 -1.13
N ASN A 247 -15.28 -7.33 -0.58
CA ASN A 247 -16.66 -7.30 -1.07
C ASN A 247 -17.56 -6.37 -0.25
N TYR A 248 -16.98 -5.35 0.38
CA TYR A 248 -17.74 -4.36 1.14
C TYR A 248 -18.89 -3.78 0.28
N LYS A 249 -20.10 -3.73 0.80
CA LYS A 249 -21.28 -3.05 0.20
C LYS A 249 -22.25 -2.69 1.30
#